data_b92d39fe08a69789685dd9c9ccb448f5
#
_entry.id   b92d39fe08a69789685dd9c9ccb448f5
#
_cell.length_a   1.000
_cell.length_b   1.000
_cell.length_c   1.000
_cell.angle_alpha   90.00
_cell.angle_beta   90.00
_cell.angle_gamma   90.00
#
_symmetry.space_group_name_H-M   'P 1'
#
loop_
_entity.id
_entity.type
_entity.pdbx_description
1 polymer ?
#
loop_
_entity_poly.entity_id
_entity_poly.type
_entity_poly.pdbx_seq_one_letter_code
_entity_poly.pdbx_strand_id
1 'polypeptide(L)'
;MKKIIIALTVALVFSNSAIAATPDWVVQNKKVTPGALNKDVTQLNIATTVCKSGWTATIRPTVTYTNNLKDTQLKTTYASYVKIWGAEASAYEEDHLISLQLGGDPSSPKNLWPEPYAGIGARKKDVTETALKRLVCAGTLKLADAQKAILNWPVAYKKYVTTKDAPDTSDN
;
A
#
# COMPACT_ATOMS: atom_id res chain seq x y z
N MET A 1 30.87 -44.45 55.64
CA MET A 1 30.39 -43.07 55.31
C MET A 1 30.28 -42.96 53.80
N LYS A 2 29.06 -43.05 53.23
CA LYS A 2 28.81 -42.92 51.76
C LYS A 2 28.57 -41.47 51.43
N LYS A 3 29.42 -40.87 50.58
CA LYS A 3 29.26 -39.53 50.06
C LYS A 3 28.29 -39.56 48.89
N ILE A 4 27.14 -38.87 49.04
CA ILE A 4 26.15 -38.68 47.96
C ILE A 4 26.59 -37.42 47.21
N ILE A 5 26.94 -37.56 45.94
CA ILE A 5 27.20 -36.44 45.01
C ILE A 5 25.89 -36.12 44.30
N ILE A 6 25.28 -34.97 44.59
CA ILE A 6 24.10 -34.48 43.89
C ILE A 6 24.62 -33.72 42.67
N ALA A 7 24.40 -34.25 41.48
CA ALA A 7 24.68 -33.56 40.23
C ALA A 7 23.50 -32.61 39.91
N LEU A 8 23.76 -31.30 39.95
CA LEU A 8 22.80 -30.27 39.58
C LEU A 8 22.83 -30.09 38.07
N THR A 9 21.83 -30.63 37.37
CA THR A 9 21.65 -30.42 35.92
C THR A 9 20.94 -29.07 35.70
N VAL A 10 21.67 -28.07 35.20
CA VAL A 10 21.10 -26.83 34.74
C VAL A 10 20.54 -27.03 33.33
N ALA A 11 19.23 -27.04 33.21
CA ALA A 11 18.55 -27.05 31.91
C ALA A 11 18.55 -25.62 31.33
N LEU A 12 19.35 -25.37 30.29
CA LEU A 12 19.27 -24.14 29.51
C LEU A 12 18.00 -24.20 28.65
N VAL A 13 17.02 -23.37 29.02
CA VAL A 13 15.84 -23.15 28.21
C VAL A 13 16.21 -22.09 27.12
N PHE A 14 16.47 -22.55 25.90
CA PHE A 14 16.60 -21.69 24.75
C PHE A 14 15.20 -21.21 24.35
N SER A 15 14.87 -19.96 24.70
CA SER A 15 13.68 -19.30 24.18
C SER A 15 13.91 -18.99 22.71
N ASN A 16 13.38 -19.82 21.81
CA ASN A 16 13.30 -19.49 20.39
C ASN A 16 12.27 -18.38 20.23
N SER A 17 12.71 -17.12 20.24
CA SER A 17 11.91 -16.01 19.75
C SER A 17 11.77 -16.18 18.25
N ALA A 18 10.65 -16.72 17.80
CA ALA A 18 10.29 -16.71 16.39
C ALA A 18 10.20 -15.24 15.94
N ILE A 19 11.18 -14.78 15.16
CA ILE A 19 11.09 -13.51 14.46
C ILE A 19 9.95 -13.70 13.46
N ALA A 20 8.82 -13.00 13.68
CA ALA A 20 7.73 -13.01 12.72
C ALA A 20 8.28 -12.51 11.38
N ALA A 21 8.19 -13.35 10.35
CA ALA A 21 8.59 -12.95 9.01
C ALA A 21 7.75 -11.73 8.59
N THR A 22 8.41 -10.70 8.07
CA THR A 22 7.73 -9.54 7.48
C THR A 22 6.81 -10.03 6.37
N PRO A 23 5.53 -9.61 6.32
CA PRO A 23 4.63 -10.01 5.25
C PRO A 23 5.21 -9.61 3.88
N ASP A 24 5.17 -10.51 2.90
CA ASP A 24 5.67 -10.21 1.55
C ASP A 24 4.90 -9.03 0.92
N TRP A 25 3.56 -9.04 1.10
CA TRP A 25 2.67 -8.01 0.54
C TRP A 25 2.25 -7.02 1.62
N VAL A 26 2.47 -5.74 1.34
CA VAL A 26 2.02 -4.63 2.19
C VAL A 26 0.59 -4.28 1.81
N VAL A 27 -0.32 -4.30 2.77
CA VAL A 27 -1.72 -3.96 2.55
C VAL A 27 -2.22 -3.01 3.64
N GLN A 28 -3.14 -2.14 3.30
CA GLN A 28 -3.72 -1.16 4.20
C GLN A 28 -4.54 -1.81 5.34
N ASN A 29 -4.75 -1.07 6.41
CA ASN A 29 -5.74 -1.43 7.43
C ASN A 29 -7.15 -1.08 6.93
N LYS A 30 -7.91 -2.09 6.49
CA LYS A 30 -9.26 -1.92 5.92
C LYS A 30 -10.28 -1.25 6.85
N LYS A 31 -10.08 -1.28 8.17
CA LYS A 31 -10.95 -0.60 9.13
C LYS A 31 -10.69 0.90 9.17
N VAL A 32 -9.46 1.32 8.89
CA VAL A 32 -9.02 2.71 8.91
C VAL A 32 -9.12 3.33 7.52
N THR A 33 -8.59 2.62 6.53
CA THR A 33 -8.53 3.05 5.13
C THR A 33 -9.30 2.07 4.24
N PRO A 34 -10.64 2.14 4.24
CA PRO A 34 -11.48 1.28 3.40
C PRO A 34 -11.45 1.67 1.91
N GLY A 35 -10.89 2.84 1.59
CA GLY A 35 -10.98 3.48 0.29
C GLY A 35 -12.12 4.51 0.24
N ALA A 36 -11.90 5.61 -0.49
CA ALA A 36 -12.93 6.60 -0.79
C ALA A 36 -12.81 7.06 -2.24
N LEU A 37 -13.94 7.37 -2.87
CA LEU A 37 -14.03 7.79 -4.26
C LEU A 37 -14.23 9.29 -4.36
N ASN A 38 -13.63 9.89 -5.36
CA ASN A 38 -13.96 11.24 -5.82
C ASN A 38 -15.29 11.19 -6.57
N LYS A 39 -16.30 11.86 -6.04
CA LYS A 39 -17.66 11.88 -6.59
C LYS A 39 -17.76 12.55 -7.95
N ASP A 40 -16.78 13.41 -8.28
CA ASP A 40 -16.71 14.11 -9.56
C ASP A 40 -16.17 13.24 -10.69
N VAL A 41 -15.70 12.00 -10.38
CA VAL A 41 -15.18 11.04 -11.35
C VAL A 41 -16.17 9.92 -11.57
N THR A 42 -16.64 9.79 -12.79
CA THR A 42 -17.62 8.79 -13.22
C THR A 42 -17.15 8.10 -14.50
N GLN A 43 -17.75 6.98 -14.85
CA GLN A 43 -17.49 6.30 -16.13
C GLN A 43 -17.75 7.21 -17.34
N LEU A 44 -18.69 8.16 -17.22
CA LEU A 44 -19.10 9.03 -18.34
C LEU A 44 -18.05 10.11 -18.64
N ASN A 45 -17.24 10.50 -17.65
CA ASN A 45 -16.28 11.58 -17.81
C ASN A 45 -14.81 11.15 -17.72
N ILE A 46 -14.52 9.84 -17.82
CA ILE A 46 -13.14 9.34 -17.75
C ILE A 46 -12.21 9.99 -18.78
N ALA A 47 -12.72 10.31 -19.98
CA ALA A 47 -11.92 10.92 -21.04
C ALA A 47 -11.39 12.33 -20.68
N THR A 48 -12.12 13.08 -19.84
CA THR A 48 -11.75 14.40 -19.36
C THR A 48 -11.16 14.41 -17.96
N THR A 49 -11.12 13.25 -17.28
CA THR A 49 -10.59 13.06 -15.94
C THR A 49 -9.44 12.05 -15.96
N VAL A 50 -9.64 10.84 -15.45
CA VAL A 50 -8.59 9.84 -15.22
C VAL A 50 -7.79 9.46 -16.48
N CYS A 51 -8.38 9.54 -17.66
CA CYS A 51 -7.70 9.26 -18.93
C CYS A 51 -7.06 10.50 -19.58
N LYS A 52 -7.33 11.70 -19.05
CA LYS A 52 -6.69 12.94 -19.52
C LYS A 52 -5.30 13.05 -18.90
N SER A 53 -4.29 13.21 -19.75
CA SER A 53 -2.93 13.46 -19.29
C SER A 53 -2.86 14.70 -18.38
N GLY A 54 -2.12 14.58 -17.26
CA GLY A 54 -1.93 15.67 -16.31
C GLY A 54 -3.12 15.95 -15.37
N TRP A 55 -4.28 15.33 -15.58
CA TRP A 55 -5.46 15.61 -14.75
C TRP A 55 -5.22 15.33 -13.26
N THR A 56 -4.55 14.25 -12.91
CA THR A 56 -4.29 13.88 -11.50
C THR A 56 -3.47 14.96 -10.76
N ALA A 57 -2.61 15.67 -11.46
CA ALA A 57 -1.82 16.77 -10.88
C ALA A 57 -2.72 17.95 -10.44
N THR A 58 -3.86 18.15 -11.10
CA THR A 58 -4.79 19.26 -10.79
C THR A 58 -5.59 19.05 -9.52
N ILE A 59 -5.68 17.81 -9.05
CA ILE A 59 -6.47 17.43 -7.85
C ILE A 59 -5.61 16.88 -6.71
N ARG A 60 -4.32 16.70 -6.94
CA ARG A 60 -3.41 16.15 -5.93
C ARG A 60 -3.29 17.11 -4.74
N PRO A 61 -3.43 16.61 -3.48
CA PRO A 61 -3.24 17.45 -2.30
C PRO A 61 -1.79 17.94 -2.20
N THR A 62 -1.58 18.97 -1.40
CA THR A 62 -0.24 19.51 -1.15
C THR A 62 0.64 18.50 -0.39
N VAL A 63 1.95 18.52 -0.65
CA VAL A 63 2.93 17.68 0.07
C VAL A 63 2.88 17.94 1.58
N THR A 64 2.65 19.18 1.99
CA THR A 64 2.49 19.52 3.41
C THR A 64 1.32 18.79 4.04
N TYR A 65 0.16 18.73 3.35
CA TYR A 65 -1.01 18.01 3.84
C TYR A 65 -0.72 16.52 4.00
N THR A 66 -0.17 15.88 2.96
CA THR A 66 0.10 14.45 2.98
C THR A 66 1.16 14.06 4.01
N ASN A 67 2.22 14.86 4.18
CA ASN A 67 3.22 14.62 5.22
C ASN A 67 2.64 14.73 6.63
N ASN A 68 1.85 15.77 6.91
CA ASN A 68 1.21 15.94 8.22
C ASN A 68 0.24 14.79 8.54
N LEU A 69 -0.50 14.33 7.53
CA LEU A 69 -1.41 13.19 7.68
C LEU A 69 -0.63 11.91 7.97
N LYS A 70 0.42 11.61 7.19
CA LYS A 70 1.32 10.49 7.38
C LYS A 70 1.89 10.45 8.81
N ASP A 71 2.46 11.55 9.26
CA ASP A 71 3.04 11.65 10.60
C ASP A 71 1.99 11.40 11.71
N THR A 72 0.77 11.87 11.50
CA THR A 72 -0.34 11.62 12.43
C THR A 72 -0.75 10.16 12.42
N GLN A 73 -0.91 9.56 11.25
CA GLN A 73 -1.34 8.16 11.10
C GLN A 73 -0.30 7.18 11.66
N LEU A 74 1.01 7.41 11.43
CA LEU A 74 2.08 6.57 11.97
C LEU A 74 2.13 6.61 13.51
N LYS A 75 1.70 7.70 14.14
CA LYS A 75 1.60 7.83 15.61
C LYS A 75 0.30 7.26 16.18
N THR A 76 -0.72 7.04 15.35
CA THR A 76 -2.07 6.69 15.80
C THR A 76 -2.59 5.42 15.12
N THR A 77 -3.33 5.57 14.03
CA THR A 77 -4.09 4.50 13.36
C THR A 77 -3.22 3.45 12.68
N TYR A 78 -1.98 3.82 12.31
CA TYR A 78 -0.97 2.95 11.72
C TYR A 78 0.26 2.73 12.61
N ALA A 79 0.17 3.00 13.91
CA ALA A 79 1.28 2.81 14.86
C ALA A 79 1.80 1.35 14.90
N SER A 80 0.98 0.37 14.55
CA SER A 80 1.41 -1.03 14.42
C SER A 80 2.35 -1.25 13.24
N TYR A 81 2.26 -0.45 12.18
CA TYR A 81 3.14 -0.54 11.00
C TYR A 81 4.58 -0.13 11.33
N VAL A 82 4.74 0.85 12.22
CA VAL A 82 6.05 1.28 12.71
C VAL A 82 6.84 0.12 13.33
N LYS A 83 6.16 -0.82 14.00
CA LYS A 83 6.80 -2.00 14.60
C LYS A 83 7.29 -3.02 13.56
N ILE A 84 6.71 -3.00 12.37
CA ILE A 84 7.01 -3.96 11.29
C ILE A 84 7.96 -3.34 10.27
N TRP A 85 7.71 -2.09 9.88
CA TRP A 85 8.33 -1.45 8.73
C TRP A 85 9.32 -0.33 9.07
N GLY A 86 9.45 0.03 10.37
CA GLY A 86 10.36 1.06 10.88
C GLY A 86 9.66 2.36 11.27
N ALA A 87 10.35 3.17 12.09
CA ALA A 87 9.80 4.38 12.68
C ALA A 87 9.95 5.64 11.79
N GLU A 88 10.83 5.59 10.81
CA GLU A 88 11.16 6.74 9.99
C GLU A 88 10.06 7.04 8.98
N ALA A 89 9.50 8.25 9.01
CA ALA A 89 8.46 8.68 8.07
C ALA A 89 8.90 8.61 6.59
N SER A 90 10.21 8.68 6.34
CA SER A 90 10.82 8.50 5.01
C SER A 90 10.75 7.07 4.47
N ALA A 91 10.49 6.08 5.35
CA ALA A 91 10.27 4.69 4.93
C ALA A 91 8.87 4.45 4.32
N TYR A 92 8.03 5.49 4.31
CA TYR A 92 6.64 5.40 3.86
C TYR A 92 6.31 6.51 2.85
N GLU A 93 5.48 6.16 1.91
CA GLU A 93 4.72 7.09 1.08
C GLU A 93 3.33 7.31 1.69
N GLU A 94 2.82 8.56 1.71
CA GLU A 94 1.40 8.78 1.97
C GLU A 94 0.66 8.57 0.66
N ASP A 95 0.11 7.37 0.51
CA ASP A 95 -0.44 6.90 -0.75
C ASP A 95 -1.97 6.82 -0.76
N HIS A 96 -2.55 6.95 -1.96
CA HIS A 96 -3.99 6.79 -2.19
C HIS A 96 -4.32 5.31 -2.42
N LEU A 97 -5.07 4.67 -1.51
CA LEU A 97 -5.50 3.28 -1.68
C LEU A 97 -6.23 3.06 -3.01
N ILE A 98 -7.23 3.89 -3.29
CA ILE A 98 -7.80 4.03 -4.63
C ILE A 98 -7.07 5.19 -5.27
N SER A 99 -6.21 4.88 -6.23
CA SER A 99 -5.36 5.86 -6.90
C SER A 99 -6.17 7.00 -7.50
N LEU A 100 -5.57 8.18 -7.52
CA LEU A 100 -6.11 9.33 -8.29
C LEU A 100 -6.34 8.95 -9.76
N GLN A 101 -5.49 8.09 -10.33
CA GLN A 101 -5.63 7.59 -11.70
C GLN A 101 -6.88 6.73 -11.91
N LEU A 102 -7.52 6.29 -10.83
CA LEU A 102 -8.76 5.51 -10.83
C LEU A 102 -9.92 6.28 -10.19
N GLY A 103 -9.76 7.58 -9.96
CA GLY A 103 -10.79 8.43 -9.38
C GLY A 103 -10.96 8.23 -7.88
N GLY A 104 -9.91 7.91 -7.15
CA GLY A 104 -9.90 7.95 -5.69
C GLY A 104 -10.05 9.38 -5.16
N ASP A 105 -10.58 9.52 -3.94
CA ASP A 105 -10.69 10.81 -3.26
C ASP A 105 -9.30 11.34 -2.92
N PRO A 106 -8.98 12.58 -3.32
CA PRO A 106 -7.63 13.12 -3.21
C PRO A 106 -7.20 13.42 -1.77
N SER A 107 -8.13 13.75 -0.88
CA SER A 107 -7.79 14.26 0.46
C SER A 107 -8.43 13.50 1.62
N SER A 108 -9.29 12.52 1.33
CA SER A 108 -9.94 11.75 2.38
C SER A 108 -8.93 10.87 3.13
N PRO A 109 -8.84 10.98 4.48
CA PRO A 109 -8.04 10.05 5.29
C PRO A 109 -8.51 8.58 5.18
N LYS A 110 -9.73 8.34 4.68
CA LYS A 110 -10.24 6.99 4.37
C LYS A 110 -9.66 6.41 3.08
N ASN A 111 -8.98 7.23 2.29
CA ASN A 111 -8.31 6.83 1.05
C ASN A 111 -6.79 6.99 1.11
N LEU A 112 -6.27 7.70 2.09
CA LEU A 112 -4.85 7.98 2.28
C LEU A 112 -4.28 7.12 3.42
N TRP A 113 -3.10 6.56 3.21
CA TRP A 113 -2.44 5.71 4.21
C TRP A 113 -0.91 5.69 4.02
N PRO A 114 -0.15 5.52 5.12
CA PRO A 114 1.29 5.41 5.04
C PRO A 114 1.68 4.04 4.48
N GLU A 115 1.96 3.98 3.19
CA GLU A 115 2.39 2.76 2.51
C GLU A 115 3.90 2.60 2.61
N PRO A 116 4.42 1.49 3.18
CA PRO A 116 5.85 1.22 3.24
C PRO A 116 6.45 1.02 1.85
N TYR A 117 7.67 1.52 1.66
CA TYR A 117 8.49 1.17 0.48
C TYR A 117 9.08 -0.23 0.58
N ALA A 118 9.27 -0.74 1.80
CA ALA A 118 9.80 -2.07 2.06
C ALA A 118 8.79 -3.18 1.69
N GLY A 119 9.29 -4.39 1.50
CA GLY A 119 8.47 -5.52 1.11
C GLY A 119 7.94 -5.38 -0.32
N ILE A 120 6.81 -6.03 -0.60
CA ILE A 120 6.07 -5.84 -1.85
C ILE A 120 5.02 -4.75 -1.58
N GLY A 121 5.45 -3.49 -1.60
CA GLY A 121 4.69 -2.30 -1.23
C GLY A 121 4.50 -1.33 -2.39
N ALA A 122 4.65 -0.03 -2.11
CA ALA A 122 4.28 1.11 -2.95
C ALA A 122 4.64 0.94 -4.45
N ARG A 123 5.86 0.53 -4.77
CA ARG A 123 6.31 0.40 -6.17
C ARG A 123 5.52 -0.63 -6.98
N LYS A 124 5.10 -1.74 -6.36
CA LYS A 124 4.27 -2.74 -7.04
C LYS A 124 2.82 -2.30 -7.15
N LYS A 125 2.35 -1.52 -6.19
CA LYS A 125 1.02 -0.91 -6.25
C LYS A 125 0.94 0.11 -7.39
N ASP A 126 1.95 0.99 -7.56
CA ASP A 126 2.06 1.94 -8.67
C ASP A 126 1.89 1.26 -10.05
N VAL A 127 2.58 0.14 -10.25
CA VAL A 127 2.48 -0.66 -11.48
C VAL A 127 1.04 -1.19 -11.67
N THR A 128 0.41 -1.64 -10.58
CA THR A 128 -0.98 -2.12 -10.62
C THR A 128 -1.96 -1.03 -11.00
N GLU A 129 -1.79 0.16 -10.46
CA GLU A 129 -2.60 1.34 -10.77
C GLU A 129 -2.50 1.72 -12.24
N THR A 130 -1.29 1.77 -12.75
CA THR A 130 -1.00 2.07 -14.16
C THR A 130 -1.64 1.06 -15.09
N ALA A 131 -1.54 -0.25 -14.77
CA ALA A 131 -2.17 -1.32 -15.54
C ALA A 131 -3.70 -1.17 -15.55
N LEU A 132 -4.30 -0.95 -14.39
CA LEU A 132 -5.76 -0.76 -14.27
C LEU A 132 -6.22 0.49 -15.02
N LYS A 133 -5.53 1.63 -14.88
CA LYS A 133 -5.83 2.85 -15.65
C LYS A 133 -5.78 2.59 -17.15
N ARG A 134 -4.73 1.93 -17.63
CA ARG A 134 -4.58 1.58 -19.05
C ARG A 134 -5.79 0.80 -19.57
N LEU A 135 -6.25 -0.21 -18.81
CA LEU A 135 -7.42 -1.01 -19.17
C LEU A 135 -8.72 -0.22 -19.16
N VAL A 136 -8.90 0.68 -18.19
CA VAL A 136 -10.06 1.57 -18.11
C VAL A 136 -10.08 2.52 -19.31
N CYS A 137 -8.96 3.14 -19.63
CA CYS A 137 -8.88 4.11 -20.72
C CYS A 137 -8.95 3.45 -22.11
N ALA A 138 -8.59 2.17 -22.21
CA ALA A 138 -8.82 1.37 -23.41
C ALA A 138 -10.26 0.85 -23.55
N GLY A 139 -11.13 1.09 -22.56
CA GLY A 139 -12.51 0.60 -22.56
C GLY A 139 -12.66 -0.91 -22.29
N THR A 140 -11.59 -1.62 -21.93
CA THR A 140 -11.59 -3.06 -21.68
C THR A 140 -11.95 -3.42 -20.24
N LEU A 141 -11.90 -2.44 -19.31
CA LEU A 141 -12.30 -2.59 -17.93
C LEU A 141 -13.17 -1.39 -17.52
N LYS A 142 -14.28 -1.63 -16.83
CA LYS A 142 -15.09 -0.52 -16.28
C LYS A 142 -14.35 0.14 -15.12
N LEU A 143 -14.52 1.46 -14.97
CA LEU A 143 -13.93 2.22 -13.87
C LEU A 143 -14.27 1.61 -12.50
N ALA A 144 -15.54 1.28 -12.27
CA ALA A 144 -15.98 0.70 -11.00
C ALA A 144 -15.32 -0.65 -10.70
N ASP A 145 -15.05 -1.47 -11.73
CA ASP A 145 -14.36 -2.75 -11.54
C ASP A 145 -12.87 -2.54 -11.21
N ALA A 146 -12.22 -1.54 -11.83
CA ALA A 146 -10.85 -1.16 -11.49
C ALA A 146 -10.75 -0.61 -10.06
N GLN A 147 -11.68 0.26 -9.66
CA GLN A 147 -11.79 0.80 -8.29
C GLN A 147 -11.97 -0.32 -7.25
N LYS A 148 -12.81 -1.30 -7.55
CA LYS A 148 -12.97 -2.48 -6.69
C LYS A 148 -11.73 -3.36 -6.65
N ALA A 149 -11.06 -3.54 -7.79
CA ALA A 149 -9.86 -4.38 -7.88
C ALA A 149 -8.72 -3.84 -7.06
N ILE A 150 -8.46 -2.51 -7.09
CA ILE A 150 -7.34 -1.90 -6.38
C ILE A 150 -7.47 -1.98 -4.85
N LEU A 151 -8.67 -2.16 -4.30
CA LEU A 151 -8.86 -2.39 -2.86
C LEU A 151 -8.19 -3.68 -2.36
N ASN A 152 -7.92 -4.62 -3.27
CA ASN A 152 -7.08 -5.80 -3.03
C ASN A 152 -5.97 -5.86 -4.09
N TRP A 153 -5.12 -4.83 -4.05
CA TRP A 153 -4.11 -4.61 -5.06
C TRP A 153 -3.13 -5.79 -5.26
N PRO A 154 -2.79 -6.64 -4.24
CA PRO A 154 -1.98 -7.83 -4.49
C PRO A 154 -2.62 -8.83 -5.46
N VAL A 155 -3.96 -8.99 -5.35
CA VAL A 155 -4.72 -9.84 -6.28
C VAL A 155 -4.85 -9.16 -7.65
N ALA A 156 -5.08 -7.84 -7.65
CA ALA A 156 -5.14 -7.06 -8.89
C ALA A 156 -3.81 -7.07 -9.64
N TYR A 157 -2.68 -6.97 -8.94
CA TYR A 157 -1.34 -7.11 -9.52
C TYR A 157 -1.21 -8.42 -10.30
N LYS A 158 -1.48 -9.55 -9.65
CA LYS A 158 -1.39 -10.88 -10.27
C LYS A 158 -2.32 -11.06 -11.47
N LYS A 159 -3.46 -10.36 -11.47
CA LYS A 159 -4.49 -10.52 -12.50
C LYS A 159 -4.30 -9.58 -13.70
N TYR A 160 -3.88 -8.35 -13.48
CA TYR A 160 -3.96 -7.29 -14.48
C TYR A 160 -2.60 -6.76 -14.94
N VAL A 161 -1.53 -6.98 -14.16
CA VAL A 161 -0.18 -6.56 -14.55
C VAL A 161 0.41 -7.59 -15.53
N THR A 162 0.91 -7.08 -16.64
CA THR A 162 1.60 -7.86 -17.67
C THR A 162 3.06 -7.45 -17.78
N THR A 163 3.85 -8.14 -18.57
CA THR A 163 5.26 -7.76 -18.84
C THR A 163 5.39 -6.36 -19.46
N LYS A 164 4.34 -5.86 -20.11
CA LYS A 164 4.31 -4.50 -20.68
C LYS A 164 4.13 -3.41 -19.60
N ASP A 165 3.64 -3.78 -18.41
CA ASP A 165 3.40 -2.85 -17.31
C ASP A 165 4.56 -2.86 -16.30
N ALA A 166 5.45 -3.84 -16.38
CA ALA A 166 6.63 -3.91 -15.51
C ALA A 166 7.58 -2.75 -15.85
N PRO A 167 8.19 -2.09 -14.85
CA PRO A 167 9.24 -1.11 -15.11
C PRO A 167 10.36 -1.80 -15.87
N ASP A 168 10.91 -1.12 -16.87
CA ASP A 168 12.09 -1.59 -17.58
C ASP A 168 13.24 -1.71 -16.57
N THR A 169 13.68 -2.94 -16.31
CA THR A 169 14.78 -3.22 -15.38
C THR A 169 16.13 -3.21 -16.06
N SER A 170 16.20 -2.78 -17.32
CA SER A 170 17.45 -2.77 -18.13
C SER A 170 18.38 -1.61 -17.79
N ASP A 171 17.96 -0.65 -16.94
CA ASP A 171 18.72 0.56 -16.58
C ASP A 171 19.32 0.52 -15.15
N ASN A 172 19.66 -0.67 -14.61
CA ASN A 172 20.44 -0.80 -13.37
C ASN A 172 21.84 -1.35 -13.63
#